data_d3fa41dcd30e4df1947c8d1cd6fdb27e
#
_entry.id   d3fa41dcd30e4df1947c8d1cd6fdb27e
#
_cell.length_a   1.000
_cell.length_b   1.000
_cell.length_c   1.000
_cell.angle_alpha   90.00
_cell.angle_beta   90.00
_cell.angle_gamma   90.00
#
_symmetry.space_group_name_H-M   'P 1'
#
loop_
_entity.id
_entity.type
_entity.pdbx_description
1 polymer ?
#
loop_
_entity_poly.entity_id
_entity_poly.type
_entity_poly.pdbx_seq_one_letter_code
_entity_poly.pdbx_strand_id
1 'polypeptide(L)'
;MGPTKSLGPNGMNALVYQKFWHIVGDDVIAAMLDFLNSGSILLEINYTHIVFIPKIKSPERISNYRPISLCNVIYKIISKVLANRLKLILPRLISPTQSAFVLDRLITDNVLVAYETLHTMHCRRSGRRGPLALKLDISKSYGRIEWPFLKGIMSRLGLLETWIDRVMSCVTSPTFLVCINGKAYDNIRPSKGIRQGDPLSPYLFSLYAKGFLSLLAKAKEEGWIMWYPHAEEHLIFPTYYLLMTH
;
A
#
# COMPACT_ATOMS: atom_id res chain seq x y z
N MET A 1 -6.34 1.84 17.58
CA MET A 1 -5.98 3.11 16.92
C MET A 1 -5.40 4.06 17.97
N GLY A 2 -4.28 4.75 17.70
CA GLY A 2 -3.73 5.69 18.69
C GLY A 2 -4.70 6.85 18.96
N PRO A 3 -4.91 7.25 20.24
CA PRO A 3 -5.94 8.21 20.61
C PRO A 3 -5.74 9.60 20.00
N THR A 4 -4.48 10.03 19.87
CA THR A 4 -4.10 11.37 19.38
C THR A 4 -3.74 11.44 17.91
N LYS A 5 -4.09 10.42 17.09
CA LYS A 5 -3.86 10.48 15.66
C LYS A 5 -4.67 11.59 15.01
N SER A 6 -4.11 12.13 13.93
CA SER A 6 -4.66 13.25 13.16
C SER A 6 -6.15 13.14 12.86
N LEU A 7 -6.83 14.28 12.97
CA LEU A 7 -8.26 14.45 12.73
C LEU A 7 -8.59 14.22 11.24
N GLY A 8 -9.75 13.60 11.00
CA GLY A 8 -10.37 13.59 9.68
C GLY A 8 -11.15 14.88 9.39
N PRO A 9 -11.82 14.97 8.22
CA PRO A 9 -12.64 16.11 7.85
C PRO A 9 -13.72 16.49 8.87
N ASN A 10 -14.24 15.53 9.61
CA ASN A 10 -15.25 15.75 10.66
C ASN A 10 -14.70 16.36 11.97
N GLY A 11 -13.39 16.59 12.08
CA GLY A 11 -12.75 17.16 13.26
C GLY A 11 -12.70 16.24 14.49
N MET A 12 -13.14 14.99 14.38
CA MET A 12 -13.12 14.02 15.48
C MET A 12 -11.88 13.13 15.44
N ASN A 13 -11.22 12.96 16.58
CA ASN A 13 -10.10 12.02 16.73
C ASN A 13 -10.57 10.67 17.31
N ALA A 14 -9.66 9.69 17.32
CA ALA A 14 -9.97 8.38 17.87
C ALA A 14 -10.27 8.38 19.37
N LEU A 15 -9.73 9.36 20.12
CA LEU A 15 -9.96 9.49 21.55
C LEU A 15 -11.43 9.74 21.87
N VAL A 16 -12.13 10.57 21.06
CA VAL A 16 -13.58 10.82 21.23
C VAL A 16 -14.35 9.51 21.15
N TYR A 17 -14.10 8.71 20.12
CA TYR A 17 -14.76 7.41 19.97
C TYR A 17 -14.40 6.43 21.09
N GLN A 18 -13.15 6.42 21.54
CA GLN A 18 -12.72 5.56 22.66
C GLN A 18 -13.37 5.95 23.98
N LYS A 19 -13.41 7.26 24.28
CA LYS A 19 -13.96 7.76 25.55
C LYS A 19 -15.49 7.64 25.63
N PHE A 20 -16.17 7.87 24.51
CA PHE A 20 -17.63 7.87 24.42
C PHE A 20 -18.17 6.63 23.70
N TRP A 21 -17.42 5.53 23.69
CA TRP A 21 -17.82 4.29 23.02
C TRP A 21 -19.16 3.75 23.50
N HIS A 22 -19.46 3.89 24.79
CA HIS A 22 -20.74 3.50 25.37
C HIS A 22 -21.95 4.30 24.86
N ILE A 23 -21.72 5.43 24.18
CA ILE A 23 -22.76 6.25 23.56
C ILE A 23 -22.83 5.99 22.05
N VAL A 24 -21.68 6.01 21.36
CA VAL A 24 -21.63 5.98 19.89
C VAL A 24 -21.33 4.59 19.30
N GLY A 25 -21.02 3.62 20.16
CA GLY A 25 -20.54 2.30 19.71
C GLY A 25 -21.53 1.56 18.84
N ASP A 26 -22.79 1.55 19.22
CA ASP A 26 -23.85 0.85 18.48
C ASP A 26 -24.07 1.45 17.10
N ASP A 27 -24.06 2.77 16.97
CA ASP A 27 -24.18 3.47 15.68
C ASP A 27 -22.98 3.19 14.79
N VAL A 28 -21.77 3.18 15.36
CA VAL A 28 -20.55 2.85 14.60
C VAL A 28 -20.58 1.41 14.13
N ILE A 29 -21.02 0.47 14.99
CA ILE A 29 -21.17 -0.95 14.61
C ILE A 29 -22.23 -1.11 13.53
N ALA A 30 -23.37 -0.45 13.66
CA ALA A 30 -24.44 -0.49 12.65
C ALA A 30 -23.95 0.03 11.30
N ALA A 31 -23.26 1.18 11.25
CA ALA A 31 -22.69 1.72 10.03
C ALA A 31 -21.64 0.79 9.40
N MET A 32 -20.85 0.11 10.22
CA MET A 32 -19.89 -0.89 9.73
C MET A 32 -20.55 -2.13 9.16
N LEU A 33 -21.58 -2.66 9.83
CA LEU A 33 -22.32 -3.83 9.37
C LEU A 33 -23.07 -3.52 8.08
N ASP A 34 -23.67 -2.33 7.97
CA ASP A 34 -24.31 -1.88 6.74
C ASP A 34 -23.31 -1.85 5.58
N PHE A 35 -22.13 -1.26 5.75
CA PHE A 35 -21.07 -1.31 4.73
C PHE A 35 -20.65 -2.76 4.40
N LEU A 36 -20.47 -3.62 5.40
CA LEU A 36 -20.05 -5.01 5.16
C LEU A 36 -21.14 -5.82 4.44
N ASN A 37 -22.39 -5.49 4.59
CA ASN A 37 -23.52 -6.15 3.92
C ASN A 37 -23.78 -5.57 2.53
N SER A 38 -23.91 -4.25 2.42
CA SER A 38 -24.23 -3.55 1.16
C SER A 38 -23.03 -3.39 0.21
N GLY A 39 -21.81 -3.30 0.74
CA GLY A 39 -20.62 -2.93 -0.01
C GLY A 39 -20.54 -1.44 -0.36
N SER A 40 -21.53 -0.63 0.04
CA SER A 40 -21.61 0.80 -0.22
C SER A 40 -21.11 1.61 0.96
N ILE A 41 -20.26 2.60 0.72
CA ILE A 41 -19.80 3.53 1.75
C ILE A 41 -20.41 4.91 1.53
N LEU A 42 -20.92 5.51 2.60
CA LEU A 42 -21.45 6.86 2.56
C LEU A 42 -20.34 7.85 2.18
N LEU A 43 -20.64 8.76 1.26
CA LEU A 43 -19.68 9.75 0.75
C LEU A 43 -19.10 10.60 1.87
N GLU A 44 -19.92 11.00 2.85
CA GLU A 44 -19.54 11.82 4.00
C GLU A 44 -18.48 11.13 4.87
N ILE A 45 -18.56 9.81 4.99
CA ILE A 45 -17.58 9.01 5.73
C ILE A 45 -16.26 8.94 4.95
N ASN A 46 -16.31 8.95 3.61
CA ASN A 46 -15.16 8.76 2.75
C ASN A 46 -14.49 10.06 2.28
N TYR A 47 -14.96 11.23 2.71
CA TYR A 47 -14.23 12.48 2.53
C TYR A 47 -12.86 12.40 3.22
N THR A 48 -11.84 12.93 2.54
CA THR A 48 -10.46 12.81 3.00
C THR A 48 -9.72 14.13 2.76
N HIS A 49 -9.16 14.71 3.80
CA HIS A 49 -8.26 15.84 3.68
C HIS A 49 -6.87 15.37 3.25
N ILE A 50 -6.26 16.04 2.27
CA ILE A 50 -4.85 15.84 1.91
C ILE A 50 -4.06 17.00 2.51
N VAL A 51 -3.09 16.67 3.35
CA VAL A 51 -2.12 17.62 3.90
C VAL A 51 -0.74 17.33 3.35
N PHE A 52 0.05 18.38 3.12
CA PHE A 52 1.41 18.28 2.61
C PHE A 52 2.42 18.38 3.74
N ILE A 53 3.15 17.27 4.01
CA ILE A 53 4.21 17.24 5.02
C ILE A 53 5.57 17.40 4.33
N PRO A 54 6.42 18.38 4.73
CA PRO A 54 7.75 18.55 4.16
C PRO A 54 8.62 17.31 4.32
N LYS A 55 9.36 16.94 3.28
CA LYS A 55 10.40 15.89 3.32
C LYS A 55 11.77 16.47 3.71
N ILE A 56 11.97 17.75 3.49
CA ILE A 56 13.22 18.48 3.70
C ILE A 56 12.94 19.79 4.47
N LYS A 57 13.96 20.38 5.08
CA LYS A 57 13.82 21.56 5.93
C LYS A 57 13.30 22.81 5.18
N SER A 58 13.65 22.98 3.91
CA SER A 58 13.25 24.15 3.09
C SER A 58 12.64 23.65 1.78
N PRO A 59 11.36 23.28 1.77
CA PRO A 59 10.72 22.76 0.57
C PRO A 59 10.32 23.89 -0.39
N GLU A 60 10.89 23.90 -1.59
CA GLU A 60 10.60 24.89 -2.64
C GLU A 60 9.61 24.37 -3.69
N ARG A 61 9.51 23.03 -3.83
CA ARG A 61 8.70 22.39 -4.86
C ARG A 61 7.70 21.41 -4.24
N ILE A 62 6.56 21.21 -4.88
CA ILE A 62 5.54 20.24 -4.45
C ILE A 62 6.10 18.81 -4.31
N SER A 63 7.10 18.44 -5.10
CA SER A 63 7.80 17.16 -4.99
C SER A 63 8.52 16.97 -3.64
N ASN A 64 8.83 18.06 -2.95
CA ASN A 64 9.49 18.09 -1.64
C ASN A 64 8.52 17.81 -0.49
N TYR A 65 7.25 17.57 -0.78
CA TYR A 65 6.21 17.23 0.21
C TYR A 65 5.72 15.81 0.03
N ARG A 66 5.21 15.25 1.13
CA ARG A 66 4.44 14.00 1.16
C ARG A 66 2.97 14.34 1.31
N PRO A 67 2.11 13.97 0.36
CA PRO A 67 0.67 14.07 0.56
C PRO A 67 0.20 12.99 1.52
N ILE A 68 -0.33 13.38 2.67
CA ILE A 68 -0.88 12.46 3.66
C ILE A 68 -2.40 12.61 3.69
N SER A 69 -3.10 11.49 3.63
CA SER A 69 -4.54 11.42 3.67
C SER A 69 -5.06 11.36 5.10
N LEU A 70 -5.83 12.36 5.50
CA LEU A 70 -6.50 12.44 6.79
C LEU A 70 -7.95 11.98 6.62
N CYS A 71 -8.19 10.69 6.85
CA CYS A 71 -9.50 10.08 6.75
C CYS A 71 -10.28 10.21 8.05
N ASN A 72 -11.61 10.19 7.97
CA ASN A 72 -12.49 10.08 9.14
C ASN A 72 -12.22 8.80 9.94
N VAL A 73 -12.47 8.86 11.26
CA VAL A 73 -12.22 7.71 12.15
C VAL A 73 -13.10 6.53 11.79
N ILE A 74 -14.37 6.74 11.48
CA ILE A 74 -15.29 5.66 11.04
C ILE A 74 -14.72 4.95 9.81
N TYR A 75 -14.29 5.70 8.79
CA TYR A 75 -13.62 5.11 7.63
C TYR A 75 -12.38 4.30 8.03
N LYS A 76 -11.53 4.85 8.92
CA LYS A 76 -10.34 4.14 9.40
C LYS A 76 -10.68 2.83 10.12
N ILE A 77 -11.84 2.76 10.81
CA ILE A 77 -12.32 1.52 11.44
C ILE A 77 -12.68 0.50 10.35
N ILE A 78 -13.48 0.89 9.35
CA ILE A 78 -13.84 0.06 8.19
C ILE A 78 -12.58 -0.49 7.51
N SER A 79 -11.70 0.40 7.11
CA SER A 79 -10.42 0.08 6.46
C SER A 79 -9.56 -0.85 7.32
N LYS A 80 -9.52 -0.65 8.64
CA LYS A 80 -8.75 -1.50 9.55
C LYS A 80 -9.34 -2.90 9.69
N VAL A 81 -10.66 -3.06 9.66
CA VAL A 81 -11.31 -4.38 9.67
C VAL A 81 -10.96 -5.15 8.40
N LEU A 82 -11.06 -4.52 7.23
CA LEU A 82 -10.64 -5.15 5.97
C LEU A 82 -9.15 -5.50 5.98
N ALA A 83 -8.30 -4.58 6.45
CA ALA A 83 -6.87 -4.79 6.57
C ALA A 83 -6.51 -5.96 7.51
N ASN A 84 -7.17 -6.07 8.66
CA ASN A 84 -6.94 -7.16 9.59
C ASN A 84 -7.32 -8.52 9.00
N ARG A 85 -8.42 -8.61 8.24
CA ARG A 85 -8.81 -9.84 7.54
C ARG A 85 -7.81 -10.19 6.44
N LEU A 86 -7.39 -9.21 5.65
CA LEU A 86 -6.40 -9.41 4.59
C LEU A 86 -5.04 -9.84 5.17
N LYS A 87 -4.63 -9.27 6.29
CA LYS A 87 -3.38 -9.59 6.97
C LYS A 87 -3.23 -11.08 7.30
N LEU A 88 -4.33 -11.76 7.64
CA LEU A 88 -4.32 -13.19 7.98
C LEU A 88 -4.02 -14.10 6.79
N ILE A 89 -4.47 -13.71 5.61
CA ILE A 89 -4.31 -14.52 4.39
C ILE A 89 -3.12 -14.09 3.55
N LEU A 90 -2.59 -12.89 3.79
CA LEU A 90 -1.51 -12.30 3.00
C LEU A 90 -0.26 -13.19 2.89
N PRO A 91 0.22 -13.89 3.95
CA PRO A 91 1.38 -14.77 3.86
C PRO A 91 1.23 -15.90 2.83
N ARG A 92 -0.01 -16.30 2.52
CA ARG A 92 -0.31 -17.33 1.52
C ARG A 92 -0.44 -16.77 0.09
N LEU A 93 -0.73 -15.46 -0.03
CA LEU A 93 -0.98 -14.81 -1.31
C LEU A 93 0.28 -14.24 -1.95
N ILE A 94 1.26 -13.85 -1.14
CA ILE A 94 2.47 -13.17 -1.61
C ILE A 94 3.72 -14.04 -1.48
N SER A 95 4.74 -13.72 -2.29
CA SER A 95 5.99 -14.45 -2.33
C SER A 95 6.67 -14.51 -0.95
N PRO A 96 7.36 -15.62 -0.59
CA PRO A 96 8.22 -15.68 0.59
C PRO A 96 9.27 -14.56 0.66
N THR A 97 9.73 -14.09 -0.48
CA THR A 97 10.75 -13.03 -0.61
C THR A 97 10.24 -11.62 -0.30
N GLN A 98 8.92 -11.42 -0.21
CA GLN A 98 8.32 -10.15 0.14
C GLN A 98 8.06 -10.07 1.64
N SER A 99 8.80 -9.23 2.36
CA SER A 99 8.68 -9.11 3.82
C SER A 99 7.87 -7.90 4.28
N ALA A 100 7.74 -6.85 3.46
CA ALA A 100 7.03 -5.65 3.86
C ALA A 100 5.54 -5.90 4.16
N PHE A 101 5.10 -5.51 5.37
CA PHE A 101 3.72 -5.64 5.86
C PHE A 101 3.18 -7.08 6.01
N VAL A 102 4.05 -8.08 5.99
CA VAL A 102 3.70 -9.49 6.20
C VAL A 102 4.01 -9.88 7.63
N LEU A 103 3.13 -10.68 8.24
CA LEU A 103 3.33 -11.21 9.58
C LEU A 103 4.60 -12.06 9.60
N ASP A 104 5.34 -11.96 10.70
CA ASP A 104 6.53 -12.78 11.04
C ASP A 104 7.68 -12.68 10.03
N ARG A 105 7.72 -11.60 9.21
CA ARG A 105 8.82 -11.31 8.30
C ARG A 105 9.49 -9.99 8.67
N LEU A 106 10.81 -9.98 8.75
CA LEU A 106 11.60 -8.80 9.06
C LEU A 106 12.11 -8.12 7.78
N ILE A 107 12.00 -6.80 7.72
CA ILE A 107 12.56 -6.01 6.60
C ILE A 107 14.09 -6.13 6.59
N THR A 108 14.71 -6.32 7.76
CA THR A 108 16.17 -6.51 7.89
C THR A 108 16.69 -7.72 7.14
N ASP A 109 15.90 -8.80 7.03
CA ASP A 109 16.29 -10.00 6.30
C ASP A 109 16.55 -9.69 4.83
N ASN A 110 15.68 -8.85 4.25
CA ASN A 110 15.84 -8.39 2.87
C ASN A 110 17.13 -7.54 2.67
N VAL A 111 17.50 -6.74 3.67
CA VAL A 111 18.71 -5.92 3.61
C VAL A 111 19.95 -6.81 3.64
N LEU A 112 19.95 -7.84 4.50
CA LEU A 112 21.06 -8.81 4.60
C LEU A 112 21.22 -9.58 3.30
N VAL A 113 20.13 -10.09 2.75
CA VAL A 113 20.12 -10.81 1.48
C VAL A 113 20.65 -9.93 0.33
N ALA A 114 20.19 -8.67 0.25
CA ALA A 114 20.70 -7.73 -0.76
C ALA A 114 22.21 -7.50 -0.60
N TYR A 115 22.68 -7.34 0.64
CA TYR A 115 24.09 -7.14 0.94
C TYR A 115 24.92 -8.34 0.52
N GLU A 116 24.56 -9.55 0.93
CA GLU A 116 25.25 -10.79 0.58
C GLU A 116 25.31 -11.02 -0.93
N THR A 117 24.20 -10.76 -1.61
CA THR A 117 24.13 -10.92 -3.07
C THR A 117 25.04 -9.92 -3.77
N LEU A 118 24.98 -8.64 -3.42
CA LEU A 118 25.84 -7.60 -3.99
C LEU A 118 27.33 -7.88 -3.68
N HIS A 119 27.65 -8.34 -2.47
CA HIS A 119 29.00 -8.74 -2.10
C HIS A 119 29.48 -9.91 -2.94
N THR A 120 28.67 -10.95 -3.11
CA THR A 120 28.97 -12.11 -3.96
C THR A 120 29.21 -11.70 -5.42
N MET A 121 28.38 -10.80 -5.95
CA MET A 121 28.56 -10.25 -7.30
C MET A 121 29.85 -9.46 -7.42
N HIS A 122 30.22 -8.72 -6.40
CA HIS A 122 31.49 -7.96 -6.38
C HIS A 122 32.71 -8.88 -6.35
N CYS A 123 32.66 -9.96 -5.56
CA CYS A 123 33.77 -10.91 -5.43
C CYS A 123 33.94 -11.81 -6.66
N ARG A 124 32.87 -12.11 -7.38
CA ARG A 124 32.88 -12.99 -8.58
C ARG A 124 33.16 -12.27 -9.90
N ARG A 125 33.94 -11.21 -9.89
CA ARG A 125 34.34 -10.47 -11.10
C ARG A 125 35.31 -11.31 -11.93
N SER A 126 34.78 -12.19 -12.81
CA SER A 126 35.61 -12.84 -13.82
C SER A 126 34.85 -12.90 -15.16
N GLY A 127 35.51 -12.47 -16.24
CA GLY A 127 34.96 -12.52 -17.59
C GLY A 127 34.54 -11.17 -18.19
N ARG A 128 34.25 -11.18 -19.51
CA ARG A 128 33.80 -10.00 -20.27
C ARG A 128 32.36 -9.56 -19.94
N ARG A 129 31.55 -10.42 -19.37
CA ARG A 129 30.12 -10.18 -19.02
C ARG A 129 29.97 -10.36 -17.52
N GLY A 130 29.53 -9.31 -16.84
CA GLY A 130 29.33 -9.32 -15.40
C GLY A 130 27.82 -9.27 -15.04
N PRO A 131 27.47 -9.65 -13.80
CA PRO A 131 26.12 -9.50 -13.29
C PRO A 131 25.75 -8.02 -13.13
N LEU A 132 24.50 -7.70 -13.35
CA LEU A 132 23.92 -6.36 -13.15
C LEU A 132 22.90 -6.39 -12.03
N ALA A 133 23.01 -5.47 -11.07
CA ALA A 133 22.00 -5.23 -10.05
C ALA A 133 21.18 -3.99 -10.44
N LEU A 134 19.88 -4.15 -10.63
CA LEU A 134 18.96 -3.05 -10.94
C LEU A 134 18.07 -2.77 -9.72
N LYS A 135 18.20 -1.58 -9.17
CA LYS A 135 17.29 -1.08 -8.12
C LYS A 135 16.12 -0.36 -8.77
N LEU A 136 14.91 -0.89 -8.61
CA LEU A 136 13.68 -0.28 -9.07
C LEU A 136 13.02 0.49 -7.93
N ASP A 137 12.90 1.80 -8.06
CA ASP A 137 12.18 2.68 -7.15
C ASP A 137 10.99 3.32 -7.88
N ILE A 138 9.78 2.94 -7.46
CA ILE A 138 8.55 3.48 -8.04
C ILE A 138 8.21 4.80 -7.32
N SER A 139 8.61 5.91 -7.92
CA SER A 139 8.28 7.23 -7.38
C SER A 139 6.77 7.43 -7.29
N LYS A 140 6.27 7.94 -6.14
CA LYS A 140 4.82 8.13 -5.87
C LYS A 140 3.99 6.85 -6.07
N SER A 141 4.53 5.70 -5.70
CA SER A 141 3.97 4.37 -5.95
C SER A 141 2.48 4.25 -5.58
N TYR A 142 2.08 4.76 -4.41
CA TYR A 142 0.69 4.76 -3.96
C TYR A 142 -0.26 5.51 -4.91
N GLY A 143 0.16 6.63 -5.49
CA GLY A 143 -0.65 7.41 -6.43
C GLY A 143 -0.68 6.84 -7.85
N ARG A 144 0.11 5.82 -8.16
CA ARG A 144 0.22 5.24 -9.51
C ARG A 144 -0.46 3.88 -9.67
N ILE A 145 -1.08 3.37 -8.63
CA ILE A 145 -1.79 2.09 -8.69
C ILE A 145 -3.02 2.23 -9.58
N GLU A 146 -3.04 1.48 -10.66
CA GLU A 146 -4.19 1.39 -11.57
C GLU A 146 -5.24 0.46 -10.95
N TRP A 147 -6.47 0.96 -10.79
CA TRP A 147 -7.55 0.23 -10.13
C TRP A 147 -7.99 -1.04 -10.86
N PRO A 148 -8.10 -1.05 -12.22
CA PRO A 148 -8.43 -2.27 -12.93
C PRO A 148 -7.38 -3.37 -12.72
N PHE A 149 -6.10 -3.00 -12.68
CA PHE A 149 -5.03 -3.95 -12.42
C PHE A 149 -5.10 -4.49 -10.98
N LEU A 150 -5.33 -3.63 -9.99
CA LEU A 150 -5.50 -4.05 -8.61
C LEU A 150 -6.69 -5.01 -8.44
N LYS A 151 -7.85 -4.70 -9.05
CA LYS A 151 -9.03 -5.57 -9.05
C LYS A 151 -8.69 -6.92 -9.70
N GLY A 152 -8.06 -6.91 -10.87
CA GLY A 152 -7.67 -8.11 -11.60
C GLY A 152 -6.70 -9.01 -10.84
N ILE A 153 -5.72 -8.44 -10.13
CA ILE A 153 -4.80 -9.21 -9.27
C ILE A 153 -5.56 -9.86 -8.12
N MET A 154 -6.43 -9.15 -7.42
CA MET A 154 -7.23 -9.70 -6.32
C MET A 154 -8.10 -10.89 -6.79
N SER A 155 -8.74 -10.76 -7.95
CA SER A 155 -9.53 -11.84 -8.55
C SER A 155 -8.67 -13.05 -8.91
N ARG A 156 -7.51 -12.84 -9.53
CA ARG A 156 -6.57 -13.92 -9.89
C ARG A 156 -5.96 -14.63 -8.68
N LEU A 157 -5.86 -13.95 -7.55
CA LEU A 157 -5.43 -14.54 -6.27
C LEU A 157 -6.54 -15.31 -5.57
N GLY A 158 -7.73 -15.42 -6.18
CA GLY A 158 -8.85 -16.22 -5.67
C GLY A 158 -9.64 -15.56 -4.53
N LEU A 159 -9.54 -14.22 -4.39
CA LEU A 159 -10.37 -13.50 -3.43
C LEU A 159 -11.81 -13.44 -3.93
N LEU A 160 -12.77 -13.57 -3.00
CA LEU A 160 -14.20 -13.51 -3.32
C LEU A 160 -14.56 -12.14 -3.91
N GLU A 161 -15.36 -12.15 -4.98
CA GLU A 161 -15.77 -10.92 -5.69
C GLU A 161 -16.47 -9.93 -4.74
N THR A 162 -17.34 -10.42 -3.86
CA THR A 162 -18.01 -9.59 -2.84
C THR A 162 -17.03 -8.88 -1.91
N TRP A 163 -15.89 -9.51 -1.60
CA TRP A 163 -14.83 -8.90 -0.79
C TRP A 163 -14.03 -7.88 -1.61
N ILE A 164 -13.73 -8.22 -2.88
CA ILE A 164 -13.05 -7.33 -3.82
C ILE A 164 -13.86 -6.05 -3.99
N ASP A 165 -15.16 -6.16 -4.20
CA ASP A 165 -16.03 -4.98 -4.38
C ASP A 165 -16.05 -4.08 -3.15
N ARG A 166 -16.03 -4.63 -1.93
CA ARG A 166 -15.91 -3.83 -0.70
C ARG A 166 -14.58 -3.09 -0.63
N VAL A 167 -13.48 -3.76 -0.97
CA VAL A 167 -12.15 -3.13 -1.03
C VAL A 167 -12.14 -2.03 -2.10
N MET A 168 -12.64 -2.33 -3.30
CA MET A 168 -12.71 -1.36 -4.39
C MET A 168 -13.60 -0.18 -4.06
N SER A 169 -14.74 -0.38 -3.39
CA SER A 169 -15.57 0.71 -2.88
C SER A 169 -14.77 1.66 -1.98
N CYS A 170 -13.95 1.13 -1.06
CA CYS A 170 -13.07 1.97 -0.24
C CYS A 170 -12.05 2.75 -1.06
N VAL A 171 -11.54 2.18 -2.15
CA VAL A 171 -10.45 2.74 -2.96
C VAL A 171 -10.96 3.75 -3.99
N THR A 172 -12.11 3.49 -4.62
CA THR A 172 -12.59 4.27 -5.78
C THR A 172 -13.56 5.39 -5.44
N SER A 173 -14.19 5.36 -4.26
CA SER A 173 -15.22 6.33 -3.86
C SER A 173 -14.74 7.55 -3.07
N PRO A 174 -13.45 7.73 -2.69
CA PRO A 174 -13.04 8.89 -1.91
C PRO A 174 -13.14 10.19 -2.71
N THR A 175 -13.50 11.25 -1.99
CA THR A 175 -13.35 12.62 -2.46
C THR A 175 -12.26 13.28 -1.62
N PHE A 176 -11.28 13.88 -2.28
CA PHE A 176 -10.17 14.56 -1.65
C PHE A 176 -10.37 16.07 -1.61
N LEU A 177 -10.09 16.65 -0.46
CA LEU A 177 -9.97 18.09 -0.27
C LEU A 177 -8.52 18.42 0.10
N VAL A 178 -7.89 19.31 -0.65
CA VAL A 178 -6.51 19.72 -0.39
C VAL A 178 -6.51 20.79 0.70
N CYS A 179 -5.79 20.55 1.80
CA CYS A 179 -5.65 21.51 2.87
C CYS A 179 -4.40 22.38 2.70
N ILE A 180 -4.59 23.67 2.57
CA ILE A 180 -3.53 24.68 2.50
C ILE A 180 -3.80 25.71 3.58
N ASN A 181 -2.82 25.93 4.48
CA ASN A 181 -2.92 26.88 5.59
C ASN A 181 -4.20 26.72 6.43
N GLY A 182 -4.58 25.47 6.70
CA GLY A 182 -5.74 25.14 7.52
C GLY A 182 -7.10 25.23 6.81
N LYS A 183 -7.15 25.66 5.56
CA LYS A 183 -8.38 25.71 4.74
C LYS A 183 -8.40 24.57 3.73
N ALA A 184 -9.58 23.96 3.56
CA ALA A 184 -9.82 22.92 2.58
C ALA A 184 -10.25 23.55 1.24
N TYR A 185 -9.64 23.10 0.16
CA TYR A 185 -9.90 23.56 -1.21
C TYR A 185 -10.19 22.38 -2.09
N ASP A 186 -11.03 22.60 -3.08
CA ASP A 186 -11.42 21.68 -4.15
C ASP A 186 -11.93 20.30 -3.73
N ASN A 187 -12.78 19.74 -4.57
CA ASN A 187 -13.25 18.36 -4.50
C ASN A 187 -12.59 17.56 -5.63
N ILE A 188 -11.52 16.85 -5.32
CA ILE A 188 -10.80 16.04 -6.29
C ILE A 188 -11.29 14.59 -6.19
N ARG A 189 -11.80 14.06 -7.28
CA ARG A 189 -12.10 12.62 -7.42
C ARG A 189 -10.94 11.96 -8.15
N PRO A 190 -10.23 11.03 -7.50
CA PRO A 190 -9.12 10.34 -8.14
C PRO A 190 -9.64 9.35 -9.21
N SER A 191 -8.82 9.08 -10.22
CA SER A 191 -9.05 8.01 -11.22
C SER A 191 -8.15 6.81 -11.01
N LYS A 192 -7.17 6.90 -10.10
CA LYS A 192 -6.21 5.86 -9.73
C LYS A 192 -5.56 6.15 -8.38
N GLY A 193 -4.77 5.22 -7.91
CA GLY A 193 -4.00 5.35 -6.66
C GLY A 193 -4.76 4.86 -5.43
N ILE A 194 -4.01 4.76 -4.34
CA ILE A 194 -4.50 4.42 -3.00
C ILE A 194 -4.02 5.47 -2.00
N ARG A 195 -4.70 5.62 -0.89
CA ARG A 195 -4.44 6.68 0.09
C ARG A 195 -3.16 6.41 0.89
N GLN A 196 -2.31 7.41 1.02
CA GLN A 196 -1.17 7.36 1.93
C GLN A 196 -1.63 7.72 3.36
N GLY A 197 -1.55 6.76 4.27
CA GLY A 197 -2.04 6.89 5.65
C GLY A 197 -3.32 6.10 5.96
N ASP A 198 -3.88 5.43 4.97
CA ASP A 198 -4.99 4.49 5.13
C ASP A 198 -4.46 3.13 5.66
N PRO A 199 -5.08 2.54 6.69
CA PRO A 199 -4.71 1.22 7.21
C PRO A 199 -4.69 0.08 6.20
N LEU A 200 -5.54 0.12 5.17
CA LEU A 200 -5.65 -0.92 4.14
C LEU A 200 -4.58 -0.79 3.05
N SER A 201 -4.16 0.44 2.74
CA SER A 201 -3.28 0.75 1.61
C SER A 201 -1.96 -0.03 1.58
N PRO A 202 -1.23 -0.25 2.68
CA PRO A 202 0.01 -1.04 2.66
C PRO A 202 -0.20 -2.46 2.13
N TYR A 203 -1.29 -3.10 2.50
CA TYR A 203 -1.61 -4.47 2.08
C TYR A 203 -2.03 -4.53 0.61
N LEU A 204 -2.82 -3.56 0.15
CA LEU A 204 -3.18 -3.45 -1.27
C LEU A 204 -1.95 -3.21 -2.14
N PHE A 205 -1.01 -2.42 -1.65
CA PHE A 205 0.26 -2.21 -2.33
C PHE A 205 1.06 -3.51 -2.43
N SER A 206 1.06 -4.33 -1.37
CA SER A 206 1.72 -5.64 -1.40
C SER A 206 1.11 -6.59 -2.44
N LEU A 207 -0.22 -6.60 -2.59
CA LEU A 207 -0.89 -7.37 -3.65
C LEU A 207 -0.56 -6.85 -5.04
N TYR A 208 -0.56 -5.52 -5.22
CA TYR A 208 -0.17 -4.89 -6.49
C TYR A 208 1.27 -5.25 -6.88
N ALA A 209 2.18 -5.19 -5.91
CA ALA A 209 3.58 -5.56 -6.10
C ALA A 209 3.74 -7.05 -6.48
N LYS A 210 2.95 -7.96 -5.90
CA LYS A 210 2.93 -9.38 -6.29
C LYS A 210 2.58 -9.54 -7.78
N GLY A 211 1.61 -8.76 -8.28
CA GLY A 211 1.28 -8.78 -9.71
C GLY A 211 2.46 -8.36 -10.59
N PHE A 212 3.19 -7.32 -10.21
CA PHE A 212 4.40 -6.90 -10.92
C PHE A 212 5.50 -7.97 -10.88
N LEU A 213 5.74 -8.58 -9.71
CA LEU A 213 6.70 -9.69 -9.58
C LEU A 213 6.33 -10.90 -10.45
N SER A 214 5.03 -11.20 -10.56
CA SER A 214 4.57 -12.29 -11.44
C SER A 214 4.82 -12.01 -12.92
N LEU A 215 4.74 -10.74 -13.35
CA LEU A 215 5.11 -10.34 -14.73
C LEU A 215 6.61 -10.50 -14.96
N LEU A 216 7.46 -10.14 -14.00
CA LEU A 216 8.90 -10.36 -14.08
C LEU A 216 9.23 -11.86 -14.14
N ALA A 217 8.59 -12.69 -13.32
CA ALA A 217 8.77 -14.13 -13.35
C ALA A 217 8.42 -14.71 -14.74
N LYS A 218 7.31 -14.27 -15.31
CA LYS A 218 6.92 -14.66 -16.67
C LYS A 218 7.94 -14.23 -17.73
N ALA A 219 8.46 -13.00 -17.64
CA ALA A 219 9.51 -12.53 -18.56
C ALA A 219 10.79 -13.37 -18.46
N LYS A 220 11.10 -13.92 -17.28
CA LYS A 220 12.18 -14.90 -17.08
C LYS A 220 11.86 -16.23 -17.79
N GLU A 221 10.66 -16.80 -17.57
CA GLU A 221 10.23 -18.05 -18.18
C GLU A 221 10.26 -17.96 -19.72
N GLU A 222 9.90 -16.82 -20.29
CA GLU A 222 9.93 -16.54 -21.72
C GLU A 222 11.34 -16.20 -22.24
N GLY A 223 12.36 -16.16 -21.37
CA GLY A 223 13.75 -15.91 -21.74
C GLY A 223 14.09 -14.45 -22.06
N TRP A 224 13.19 -13.51 -21.80
CA TRP A 224 13.44 -12.06 -22.02
C TRP A 224 14.40 -11.48 -20.99
N ILE A 225 14.48 -12.11 -19.81
CA ILE A 225 15.34 -11.70 -18.71
C ILE A 225 16.07 -12.94 -18.20
N MET A 226 17.41 -12.86 -18.11
CA MET A 226 18.21 -13.88 -17.42
C MET A 226 18.53 -13.40 -16.01
N TRP A 227 18.25 -14.27 -15.03
CA TRP A 227 18.53 -13.98 -13.63
C TRP A 227 19.93 -14.45 -13.26
N TYR A 228 20.55 -13.72 -12.32
CA TYR A 228 21.76 -14.21 -11.71
C TYR A 228 21.46 -15.52 -10.95
N PRO A 229 22.27 -16.59 -11.10
CA PRO A 229 22.10 -17.82 -10.35
C PRO A 229 22.01 -17.51 -8.84
N HIS A 230 21.07 -18.09 -8.14
CA HIS A 230 20.69 -17.80 -6.75
C HIS A 230 19.91 -16.48 -6.48
N ALA A 231 19.58 -15.70 -7.50
CA ALA A 231 18.75 -14.51 -7.34
C ALA A 231 17.24 -14.80 -7.22
N GLU A 232 16.82 -16.04 -7.43
CA GLU A 232 15.40 -16.43 -7.33
C GLU A 232 14.79 -16.18 -5.95
N GLU A 233 15.62 -16.25 -4.90
CA GLU A 233 15.24 -16.03 -3.51
C GLU A 233 15.29 -14.54 -3.10
N HIS A 234 15.68 -13.61 -4.00
CA HIS A 234 16.19 -12.30 -3.60
C HIS A 234 15.53 -11.11 -4.28
N LEU A 235 14.26 -11.22 -4.68
CA LEU A 235 13.46 -10.06 -5.05
C LEU A 235 12.95 -9.35 -3.80
N ILE A 236 13.62 -8.26 -3.43
CA ILE A 236 13.44 -7.58 -2.16
C ILE A 236 12.48 -6.40 -2.30
N PHE A 237 11.42 -6.37 -1.45
CA PHE A 237 10.49 -5.27 -1.29
C PHE A 237 10.79 -4.52 0.04
N PRO A 238 10.75 -3.19 0.13
CA PRO A 238 10.09 -2.19 -0.74
C PRO A 238 10.93 -1.64 -1.88
N THR A 239 12.16 -2.05 -2.02
CA THR A 239 13.05 -1.67 -3.13
C THR A 239 13.36 -2.94 -3.92
N TYR A 240 13.04 -2.94 -5.20
CA TYR A 240 13.33 -4.09 -6.07
C TYR A 240 14.78 -4.05 -6.53
N TYR A 241 15.53 -5.10 -6.22
CA TYR A 241 16.79 -5.38 -6.87
C TYR A 241 16.55 -6.46 -7.92
N LEU A 242 16.67 -6.11 -9.17
CA LEU A 242 16.63 -7.05 -10.28
C LEU A 242 18.08 -7.40 -10.61
N LEU A 243 18.45 -8.66 -10.40
CA LEU A 243 19.79 -9.15 -10.67
C LEU A 243 19.75 -9.89 -12.02
N MET A 244 20.41 -9.33 -13.01
CA MET A 244 20.49 -9.90 -14.36
C MET A 244 21.93 -10.25 -14.70
N THR A 245 22.11 -11.29 -15.51
CA THR A 245 23.37 -11.59 -16.21
C THR A 245 23.23 -11.19 -17.67
N HIS A 246 24.26 -10.59 -18.20
CA HIS A 246 24.39 -10.29 -19.63
C HIS A 246 25.16 -11.42 -20.33
#